data_a87ea1e6fd812671c909323db330762c
#
_entry.id   a87ea1e6fd812671c909323db330762c
#
_cell.length_a   1.000
_cell.length_b   1.000
_cell.length_c   1.000
_cell.angle_alpha   90.00
_cell.angle_beta   90.00
_cell.angle_gamma   90.00
#
_symmetry.space_group_name_H-M   'P 1'
#
loop_
_entity.id
_entity.type
_entity.pdbx_description
1 polymer ?
#
loop_
_entity_poly.entity_id
_entity_poly.type
_entity_poly.pdbx_seq_one_letter_code
_entity_poly.pdbx_strand_id
1 'polypeptide(L)'
;MAVQMRTMLEVADNSGARKLQMILPLGGSSGKKAGLGDVITAAVKEASPDGQIKKGVVVKAVVVRTRKEYRRRDGTYIRFDQNAAVLINEAGEPVETRVFGPVARELREKKFLKIVSLAPEVL
;
A
#
# COMPACT_ATOMS: atom_id res chain seq x y z
N MET A 1 0.21 -12.56 -7.34
CA MET A 1 -0.07 -11.14 -7.22
C MET A 1 -1.49 -10.92 -6.76
N ALA A 2 -1.68 -10.14 -5.73
CA ALA A 2 -2.95 -10.05 -5.02
C ALA A 2 -3.82 -8.86 -5.40
N VAL A 3 -3.20 -7.80 -5.92
CA VAL A 3 -3.88 -6.53 -6.19
C VAL A 3 -3.85 -6.26 -7.69
N GLN A 4 -5.00 -5.97 -8.25
CA GLN A 4 -5.12 -5.70 -9.69
C GLN A 4 -6.06 -4.52 -9.92
N MET A 5 -6.28 -4.15 -11.18
CA MET A 5 -7.17 -3.05 -11.53
C MET A 5 -8.52 -3.21 -10.83
N ARG A 6 -9.03 -2.13 -10.26
CA ARG A 6 -10.30 -2.05 -9.53
C ARG A 6 -10.31 -2.72 -8.16
N THR A 7 -9.20 -3.31 -7.73
CA THR A 7 -9.12 -3.80 -6.35
C THR A 7 -9.21 -2.63 -5.38
N MET A 8 -10.02 -2.80 -4.34
CA MET A 8 -10.15 -1.80 -3.28
C MET A 8 -9.11 -2.07 -2.19
N LEU A 9 -8.48 -1.00 -1.72
CA LEU A 9 -7.51 -1.09 -0.64
C LEU A 9 -7.87 -0.11 0.46
N GLU A 10 -7.62 -0.52 1.70
CA GLU A 10 -7.67 0.39 2.84
C GLU A 10 -6.41 1.25 2.86
N VAL A 11 -6.50 2.44 3.41
CA VAL A 11 -5.34 3.32 3.58
C VAL A 11 -4.82 3.17 5.00
N ALA A 12 -3.56 2.85 5.13
CA ALA A 12 -2.93 2.55 6.42
C ALA A 12 -2.12 3.73 6.96
N ASP A 13 -2.51 4.96 6.63
CA ASP A 13 -1.83 6.15 7.13
C ASP A 13 -2.85 7.22 7.54
N ASN A 14 -2.35 8.34 8.05
CA ASN A 14 -3.19 9.44 8.52
C ASN A 14 -3.34 10.58 7.52
N SER A 15 -3.27 10.28 6.23
CA SER A 15 -3.41 11.27 5.17
C SER A 15 -4.83 11.82 5.02
N GLY A 16 -5.81 11.10 5.54
CA GLY A 16 -7.21 11.42 5.36
C GLY A 16 -7.90 10.58 4.30
N ALA A 17 -7.16 10.01 3.36
CA ALA A 17 -7.72 9.03 2.45
C ALA A 17 -8.05 7.76 3.24
N ARG A 18 -9.18 7.14 2.94
CA ARG A 18 -9.62 5.93 3.63
C ARG A 18 -9.64 4.71 2.75
N LYS A 19 -10.07 4.86 1.50
CA LYS A 19 -10.12 3.76 0.54
C LYS A 19 -9.60 4.20 -0.80
N LEU A 20 -8.83 3.32 -1.41
CA LEU A 20 -8.28 3.51 -2.75
C LEU A 20 -8.83 2.42 -3.66
N GLN A 21 -8.97 2.75 -4.93
CA GLN A 21 -9.20 1.76 -5.97
C GLN A 21 -8.01 1.77 -6.91
N MET A 22 -7.37 0.62 -7.06
CA MET A 22 -6.19 0.51 -7.89
C MET A 22 -6.51 0.79 -9.36
N ILE A 23 -5.66 1.60 -10.00
CA ILE A 23 -5.74 1.86 -11.43
C ILE A 23 -4.75 0.96 -12.16
N LEU A 24 -3.45 1.08 -11.83
CA LEU A 24 -2.44 0.20 -12.41
C LEU A 24 -1.19 0.17 -11.53
N PRO A 25 -0.41 -0.92 -11.62
CA PRO A 25 0.89 -0.97 -10.95
C PRO A 25 1.93 -0.15 -11.72
N LEU A 26 2.92 0.36 -11.00
CA LEU A 26 4.02 1.11 -11.59
C LEU A 26 5.29 0.24 -11.55
N GLY A 27 6.03 0.23 -12.66
CA GLY A 27 7.33 -0.41 -12.73
C GLY A 27 7.32 -1.93 -12.71
N GLY A 28 6.18 -2.56 -12.78
CA GLY A 28 6.08 -4.01 -12.83
C GLY A 28 6.26 -4.53 -14.26
N SER A 29 6.92 -5.68 -14.39
CA SER A 29 7.14 -6.27 -15.71
C SER A 29 5.86 -6.74 -16.39
N SER A 30 4.87 -7.18 -15.61
CA SER A 30 3.60 -7.67 -16.16
C SER A 30 2.56 -6.55 -16.32
N GLY A 31 2.72 -5.45 -15.60
CA GLY A 31 1.90 -4.26 -15.74
C GLY A 31 0.45 -4.37 -15.26
N LYS A 32 0.01 -5.50 -14.73
CA LYS A 32 -1.41 -5.68 -14.41
C LYS A 32 -1.71 -5.96 -12.96
N LYS A 33 -0.77 -6.52 -12.23
CA LYS A 33 -0.98 -6.95 -10.84
C LYS A 33 0.14 -6.44 -9.95
N ALA A 34 -0.18 -6.20 -8.70
CA ALA A 34 0.78 -5.76 -7.70
C ALA A 34 0.70 -6.66 -6.48
N GLY A 35 1.82 -6.78 -5.78
CA GLY A 35 1.92 -7.50 -4.53
C GLY A 35 2.55 -6.64 -3.45
N LEU A 36 2.99 -7.28 -2.38
CA LEU A 36 3.62 -6.58 -1.25
C LEU A 36 4.83 -5.78 -1.70
N GLY A 37 4.87 -4.51 -1.32
CA GLY A 37 5.98 -3.62 -1.64
C GLY A 37 5.95 -3.03 -3.04
N ASP A 38 4.94 -3.33 -3.84
CA ASP A 38 4.82 -2.74 -5.18
C ASP A 38 4.12 -1.39 -5.10
N VAL A 39 4.56 -0.48 -5.96
CA VAL A 39 3.96 0.84 -6.08
C VAL A 39 2.81 0.79 -7.07
N ILE A 40 1.70 1.40 -6.73
CA ILE A 40 0.52 1.47 -7.57
C ILE A 40 0.06 2.90 -7.75
N THR A 41 -0.66 3.15 -8.83
CA THR A 41 -1.47 4.34 -9.02
C THR A 41 -2.91 3.99 -8.66
N ALA A 42 -3.55 4.81 -7.85
CA ALA A 42 -4.90 4.53 -7.37
C ALA A 42 -5.72 5.80 -7.26
N ALA A 43 -7.03 5.65 -7.36
CA ALA A 43 -7.98 6.74 -7.15
C ALA A 43 -8.52 6.67 -5.74
N VAL A 44 -8.65 7.83 -5.09
CA VAL A 44 -9.22 7.92 -3.76
C VAL A 44 -10.74 7.80 -3.89
N LYS A 45 -11.32 6.75 -3.34
CA LYS A 45 -12.76 6.51 -3.40
C LYS A 45 -13.50 6.96 -2.15
N GLU A 46 -12.81 7.02 -1.03
CA GLU A 46 -13.38 7.49 0.23
C GLU A 46 -12.32 8.24 1.01
N ALA A 47 -12.66 9.41 1.52
CA ALA A 47 -11.74 10.26 2.26
C ALA A 47 -12.45 10.97 3.39
N SER A 48 -11.69 11.29 4.43
CA SER A 48 -12.18 12.11 5.54
C SER A 48 -12.42 13.55 5.02
N PRO A 49 -13.56 14.17 5.38
CA PRO A 49 -13.82 15.54 4.94
C PRO A 49 -12.80 16.56 5.44
N ASP A 50 -12.16 16.27 6.57
CA ASP A 50 -11.15 17.16 7.18
C ASP A 50 -9.73 16.83 6.76
N GLY A 51 -9.52 15.79 5.95
CA GLY A 51 -8.20 15.36 5.53
C GLY A 51 -7.63 16.20 4.41
N GLN A 52 -6.32 16.09 4.23
CA GLN A 52 -5.62 16.78 3.15
C GLN A 52 -5.92 16.20 1.77
N ILE A 53 -6.19 14.91 1.73
CA ILE A 53 -6.46 14.20 0.48
C ILE A 53 -7.96 14.15 0.24
N LYS A 54 -8.39 14.53 -0.95
CA LYS A 54 -9.81 14.59 -1.30
C LYS A 54 -10.22 13.39 -2.14
N LYS A 55 -11.51 13.06 -2.06
CA LYS A 55 -12.11 12.02 -2.89
C LYS A 55 -11.93 12.37 -4.37
N GLY A 56 -11.62 11.37 -5.18
CA GLY A 56 -11.46 11.53 -6.62
C GLY A 56 -10.04 11.82 -7.08
N VAL A 57 -9.13 12.13 -6.17
CA VAL A 57 -7.74 12.43 -6.53
C VAL A 57 -7.02 11.13 -6.86
N VAL A 58 -6.10 11.19 -7.83
CA VAL A 58 -5.23 10.06 -8.17
C VAL A 58 -3.93 10.20 -7.40
N VAL A 59 -3.53 9.13 -6.73
CA VAL A 59 -2.35 9.12 -5.86
C VAL A 59 -1.46 7.92 -6.16
N LYS A 60 -0.21 8.01 -5.72
CA LYS A 60 0.71 6.88 -5.70
C LYS A 60 0.72 6.28 -4.30
N ALA A 61 0.77 4.97 -4.23
CA ALA A 61 0.79 4.27 -2.97
C ALA A 61 1.61 2.99 -3.09
N VAL A 62 2.08 2.49 -1.96
CA VAL A 62 2.77 1.21 -1.90
C VAL A 62 1.92 0.23 -1.12
N VAL A 63 1.80 -0.99 -1.63
CA VAL A 63 1.00 -2.04 -1.02
C VAL A 63 1.75 -2.58 0.20
N VAL A 64 1.13 -2.48 1.39
CA VAL A 64 1.77 -2.91 2.64
C VAL A 64 1.16 -4.18 3.21
N ARG A 65 -0.09 -4.50 2.82
CA ARG A 65 -0.79 -5.71 3.25
C ARG A 65 -1.61 -6.27 2.08
N THR A 66 -1.73 -7.59 2.01
CA THR A 66 -2.60 -8.25 1.03
C THR A 66 -3.41 -9.34 1.71
N ARG A 67 -4.66 -9.54 1.24
CA ARG A 67 -5.50 -10.63 1.71
C ARG A 67 -5.05 -11.97 1.12
N LYS A 68 -4.55 -11.94 -0.10
CA LYS A 68 -4.02 -13.15 -0.72
C LYS A 68 -2.69 -13.48 -0.09
N GLU A 69 -2.46 -14.76 0.18
CA GLU A 69 -1.22 -15.23 0.75
C GLU A 69 -0.03 -14.97 -0.16
N TYR A 70 1.08 -14.60 0.44
CA TYR A 70 2.34 -14.39 -0.24
C TYR A 70 3.34 -15.44 0.25
N ARG A 71 3.91 -16.19 -0.69
CA ARG A 71 4.92 -17.19 -0.35
C ARG A 71 6.29 -16.53 -0.22
N ARG A 72 6.93 -16.74 0.91
CA ARG A 72 8.27 -16.24 1.17
C ARG A 72 9.32 -17.25 0.73
N ARG A 73 10.57 -16.78 0.61
CA ARG A 73 11.67 -17.61 0.14
C ARG A 73 11.93 -18.82 1.03
N ASP A 74 11.67 -18.70 2.32
CA ASP A 74 11.85 -19.77 3.28
C ASP A 74 10.72 -20.80 3.27
N GLY A 75 9.74 -20.65 2.39
CA GLY A 75 8.62 -21.58 2.26
C GLY A 75 7.42 -21.22 3.13
N THR A 76 7.52 -20.21 3.97
CA THR A 76 6.39 -19.77 4.78
C THR A 76 5.47 -18.85 3.96
N TYR A 77 4.25 -18.67 4.45
CA TYR A 77 3.27 -17.82 3.83
C TYR A 77 2.84 -16.73 4.78
N ILE A 78 2.53 -15.55 4.25
CA ILE A 78 1.94 -14.48 5.03
C ILE A 78 0.69 -13.99 4.31
N ARG A 79 -0.35 -13.69 5.09
CA ARG A 79 -1.54 -13.01 4.59
C ARG A 79 -2.11 -12.13 5.69
N PHE A 80 -2.85 -11.13 5.26
CA PHE A 80 -3.49 -10.19 6.17
C PHE A 80 -5.00 -10.25 5.96
N ASP A 81 -5.74 -9.59 6.86
CA ASP A 81 -7.20 -9.58 6.78
C ASP A 81 -7.73 -8.66 5.68
N GLN A 82 -6.90 -7.77 5.18
CA GLN A 82 -7.32 -6.78 4.18
C GLN A 82 -6.15 -6.39 3.28
N ASN A 83 -6.48 -5.84 2.12
CA ASN A 83 -5.51 -5.18 1.27
C ASN A 83 -5.34 -3.75 1.79
N ALA A 84 -4.12 -3.31 1.96
CA ALA A 84 -3.85 -1.96 2.46
C ALA A 84 -2.64 -1.35 1.79
N ALA A 85 -2.64 -0.04 1.70
CA ALA A 85 -1.56 0.72 1.07
C ALA A 85 -1.27 1.98 1.87
N VAL A 86 -0.06 2.50 1.71
CA VAL A 86 0.39 3.75 2.29
C VAL A 86 0.70 4.71 1.15
N LEU A 87 0.19 5.94 1.22
CA LEU A 87 0.44 6.96 0.21
C LEU A 87 1.90 7.39 0.24
N ILE A 88 2.47 7.54 -0.94
CA ILE A 88 3.86 7.98 -1.10
C ILE A 88 3.94 9.16 -2.04
N ASN A 89 5.04 9.93 -1.93
CA ASN A 89 5.34 11.04 -2.82
C ASN A 89 6.21 10.58 -3.99
N GLU A 90 6.62 11.52 -4.83
CA GLU A 90 7.45 11.21 -6.00
C GLU A 90 8.81 10.61 -5.62
N ALA A 91 9.32 10.90 -4.44
CA ALA A 91 10.59 10.33 -3.97
C ALA A 91 10.43 8.94 -3.37
N GLY A 92 9.21 8.40 -3.31
CA GLY A 92 8.95 7.09 -2.73
C GLY A 92 8.85 7.09 -1.22
N GLU A 93 8.73 8.26 -0.61
CA GLU A 93 8.63 8.38 0.84
C GLU A 93 7.16 8.51 1.26
N PRO A 94 6.81 8.06 2.49
CA PRO A 94 5.43 8.23 2.94
C PRO A 94 5.07 9.71 3.04
N VAL A 95 3.86 10.02 2.62
CA VAL A 95 3.33 11.39 2.63
C VAL A 95 3.13 11.87 4.06
N GLU A 96 2.72 10.98 4.94
CA GLU A 96 2.38 11.30 6.32
C GLU A 96 3.34 10.65 7.31
N THR A 97 3.14 10.92 8.59
CA THR A 97 4.07 10.52 9.64
C THR A 97 3.65 9.29 10.42
N ARG A 98 2.45 8.77 10.19
CA ARG A 98 1.92 7.62 10.94
C ARG A 98 1.47 6.52 9.99
N VAL A 99 1.80 5.29 10.37
CA VAL A 99 1.35 4.09 9.69
C VAL A 99 0.55 3.25 10.70
N PHE A 100 -0.65 2.81 10.28
CA PHE A 100 -1.54 2.06 11.15
C PHE A 100 -1.48 0.57 10.83
N GLY A 101 -1.37 -0.24 11.88
CA GLY A 101 -1.36 -1.69 11.75
C GLY A 101 -0.05 -2.26 11.22
N PRO A 102 0.01 -3.58 11.06
CA PRO A 102 1.25 -4.22 10.63
C PRO A 102 1.54 -3.99 9.15
N VAL A 103 2.81 -4.06 8.79
CA VAL A 103 3.25 -4.08 7.40
C VAL A 103 4.09 -5.31 7.15
N ALA A 104 4.15 -5.76 5.89
CA ALA A 104 4.96 -6.89 5.52
C ALA A 104 6.44 -6.50 5.46
N ARG A 105 7.31 -7.40 5.94
CA ARG A 105 8.75 -7.11 5.94
C ARG A 105 9.36 -7.04 4.54
N GLU A 106 8.63 -7.48 3.52
CA GLU A 106 9.05 -7.33 2.13
C GLU A 106 9.29 -5.87 1.71
N LEU A 107 8.67 -4.91 2.41
CA LEU A 107 8.92 -3.50 2.16
C LEU A 107 10.37 -3.10 2.46
N ARG A 108 11.00 -3.76 3.44
CA ARG A 108 12.41 -3.51 3.75
C ARG A 108 13.31 -3.92 2.58
N GLU A 109 13.01 -5.05 1.97
CA GLU A 109 13.76 -5.53 0.82
C GLU A 109 13.61 -4.61 -0.39
N LYS A 110 12.46 -3.96 -0.53
CA LYS A 110 12.18 -3.03 -1.61
C LYS A 110 12.51 -1.59 -1.26
N LYS A 111 13.23 -1.38 -0.17
CA LYS A 111 13.81 -0.10 0.25
C LYS A 111 12.82 0.95 0.74
N PHE A 112 11.66 0.53 1.19
CA PHE A 112 10.70 1.43 1.84
C PHE A 112 10.98 1.52 3.34
N LEU A 113 12.19 1.92 3.70
CA LEU A 113 12.68 1.88 5.07
C LEU A 113 11.93 2.84 5.99
N LYS A 114 11.51 4.00 5.48
CA LYS A 114 10.76 4.95 6.29
C LYS A 114 9.39 4.40 6.69
N ILE A 115 8.72 3.70 5.79
CA ILE A 115 7.44 3.06 6.10
C ILE A 115 7.64 1.99 7.17
N VAL A 116 8.68 1.17 7.03
CA VAL A 116 8.98 0.13 8.00
C VAL A 116 9.26 0.73 9.37
N SER A 117 9.99 1.85 9.42
CA SER A 117 10.32 2.50 10.70
C SER A 117 9.11 3.13 11.37
N LEU A 118 8.11 3.57 10.60
CA LEU A 118 6.89 4.16 11.13
C LEU A 118 5.86 3.13 11.55
N ALA A 119 5.96 1.91 11.05
CA ALA A 119 4.97 0.87 11.31
C ALA A 119 5.07 0.38 12.76
N PRO A 120 3.92 0.15 13.43
CA PRO A 120 3.93 -0.38 14.78
C PRO A 120 4.39 -1.83 14.86
N GLU A 121 4.24 -2.56 13.77
CA GLU A 121 4.61 -3.97 13.70
C GLU A 121 5.03 -4.35 12.30
N VAL A 122 6.09 -5.14 12.17
CA VAL A 122 6.58 -5.62 10.87
C VAL A 122 6.52 -7.14 10.89
N LEU A 123 5.72 -7.71 10.05
CA LEU A 123 5.50 -9.15 9.93
C LEU A 123 6.09 -9.67 8.63
#